data_46e0c3682c2769e65247f4a288e01483
#
_entry.id   46e0c3682c2769e65247f4a288e01483
#
_cell.length_a   1.000
_cell.length_b   1.000
_cell.length_c   1.000
_cell.angle_alpha   90.00
_cell.angle_beta   90.00
_cell.angle_gamma   90.00
#
_symmetry.space_group_name_H-M   'P 1'
#
loop_
_entity.id
_entity.type
_entity.pdbx_description
1 polymer ?
#
loop_
_entity_poly.entity_id
_entity_poly.type
_entity_poly.pdbx_seq_one_letter_code
_entity_poly.pdbx_strand_id
1 'polypeptide(L)'
;MSGNKDLQGVRVLLTGASGLLGHNVLRTLLERGCKVRAVVRKSAAIRSEAIPEGTEVLLETILGDILDFNNLEQWCQGCDAVINCAGTTDMSLLRLEDYLPVNCSLPEAICAVMERNPALRTLVSVSSANTVGNGSPQSPADESAPFAPPYSASLYAQSKAEAEAWLRCWARANTDRRVIIVNPGFIIGAYDYKPSSGQLLLAAYRKPLMAAPPGGKSFVYAYDAAQAIVNALSRGRSGERYLLTGKCLTLKEFYKLQAQLLRYRQLYISLPRRLCVLVGALGDLLRKLGVRTMLSRANVELMCEREHYDNSKAVRELGLPQTPLEDAVIAFWNSWLSRK
;
A
#
# COMPACT_ATOMS: atom_id res chain seq x y z
N MET A 1 -26.36 9.85 -7.77
CA MET A 1 -24.89 9.71 -7.58
C MET A 1 -24.19 10.63 -8.55
N SER A 2 -23.86 11.86 -8.16
CA SER A 2 -23.10 12.79 -9.02
C SER A 2 -21.64 12.35 -9.00
N GLY A 3 -21.21 11.63 -10.04
CA GLY A 3 -19.80 11.32 -10.23
C GLY A 3 -19.01 12.62 -10.31
N ASN A 4 -18.02 12.74 -9.43
CA ASN A 4 -17.11 13.87 -9.35
C ASN A 4 -16.32 13.95 -10.66
N LYS A 5 -16.69 14.85 -11.57
CA LYS A 5 -16.09 15.01 -12.91
C LYS A 5 -14.74 15.73 -12.88
N ASP A 6 -14.23 16.04 -11.70
CA ASP A 6 -13.03 16.88 -11.51
C ASP A 6 -11.74 16.32 -12.13
N LEU A 7 -11.70 15.02 -12.45
CA LEU A 7 -10.54 14.34 -13.02
C LEU A 7 -10.75 13.80 -14.43
N GLN A 8 -11.92 14.11 -15.06
CA GLN A 8 -12.21 13.64 -16.41
C GLN A 8 -11.17 14.15 -17.41
N GLY A 9 -10.56 13.24 -18.14
CA GLY A 9 -9.55 13.54 -19.16
C GLY A 9 -8.13 13.76 -18.63
N VAL A 10 -7.94 13.86 -17.30
CA VAL A 10 -6.60 13.92 -16.69
C VAL A 10 -5.82 12.67 -17.07
N ARG A 11 -4.61 12.84 -17.59
CA ARG A 11 -3.72 11.74 -17.95
C ARG A 11 -2.77 11.41 -16.82
N VAL A 12 -2.83 10.17 -16.34
CA VAL A 12 -2.06 9.70 -15.18
C VAL A 12 -1.14 8.56 -15.59
N LEU A 13 0.16 8.68 -15.31
CA LEU A 13 1.07 7.54 -15.31
C LEU A 13 0.88 6.77 -14.00
N LEU A 14 0.53 5.50 -14.10
CA LEU A 14 0.36 4.61 -12.95
C LEU A 14 1.47 3.55 -12.93
N THR A 15 2.30 3.58 -11.89
CA THR A 15 3.25 2.50 -11.63
C THR A 15 2.67 1.49 -10.66
N GLY A 16 3.13 0.25 -10.72
CA GLY A 16 2.62 -0.80 -9.82
C GLY A 16 1.16 -1.21 -10.08
N ALA A 17 0.61 -0.93 -11.26
CA ALA A 17 -0.78 -1.23 -11.65
C ALA A 17 -1.17 -2.71 -11.49
N SER A 18 -0.21 -3.63 -11.49
CA SER A 18 -0.43 -5.08 -11.35
C SER A 18 -0.45 -5.58 -9.89
N GLY A 19 -0.27 -4.71 -8.90
CA GLY A 19 -0.36 -5.03 -7.47
C GLY A 19 -1.78 -4.89 -6.92
N LEU A 20 -2.02 -5.37 -5.70
CA LEU A 20 -3.31 -5.24 -4.99
C LEU A 20 -3.84 -3.79 -5.04
N LEU A 21 -3.07 -2.85 -4.51
CA LEU A 21 -3.48 -1.44 -4.47
C LEU A 21 -3.53 -0.83 -5.88
N GLY A 22 -2.54 -1.14 -6.73
CA GLY A 22 -2.45 -0.60 -8.08
C GLY A 22 -3.64 -0.96 -8.97
N HIS A 23 -4.18 -2.19 -8.89
CA HIS A 23 -5.41 -2.57 -9.59
C HIS A 23 -6.64 -1.77 -9.11
N ASN A 24 -6.77 -1.56 -7.79
CA ASN A 24 -7.86 -0.76 -7.24
C ASN A 24 -7.73 0.72 -7.63
N VAL A 25 -6.52 1.27 -7.67
CA VAL A 25 -6.23 2.64 -8.14
C VAL A 25 -6.53 2.76 -9.63
N LEU A 26 -6.09 1.79 -10.45
CA LEU A 26 -6.40 1.75 -11.88
C LEU A 26 -7.92 1.81 -12.11
N ARG A 27 -8.65 0.91 -11.45
CA ARG A 27 -10.12 0.85 -11.53
C ARG A 27 -10.73 2.20 -11.17
N THR A 28 -10.34 2.79 -10.04
CA THR A 28 -10.87 4.07 -9.57
C THR A 28 -10.58 5.21 -10.56
N LEU A 29 -9.37 5.26 -11.14
CA LEU A 29 -9.01 6.25 -12.17
C LEU A 29 -9.90 6.13 -13.40
N LEU A 30 -10.10 4.91 -13.90
CA LEU A 30 -10.96 4.66 -15.07
C LEU A 30 -12.41 5.01 -14.79
N GLU A 31 -12.96 4.67 -13.61
CA GLU A 31 -14.31 5.05 -13.15
C GLU A 31 -14.51 6.58 -13.08
N ARG A 32 -13.41 7.34 -12.85
CA ARG A 32 -13.42 8.82 -12.85
C ARG A 32 -13.16 9.44 -14.21
N GLY A 33 -13.02 8.63 -15.27
CA GLY A 33 -12.78 9.10 -16.64
C GLY A 33 -11.36 9.63 -16.90
N CYS A 34 -10.39 9.27 -16.05
CA CYS A 34 -8.97 9.56 -16.29
C CYS A 34 -8.45 8.72 -17.45
N LYS A 35 -7.52 9.28 -18.22
CA LYS A 35 -6.69 8.52 -19.16
C LYS A 35 -5.51 7.93 -18.39
N VAL A 36 -5.37 6.62 -18.37
CA VAL A 36 -4.34 5.95 -17.58
C VAL A 36 -3.30 5.33 -18.49
N ARG A 37 -2.04 5.67 -18.25
CA ARG A 37 -0.89 4.98 -18.81
C ARG A 37 -0.28 4.09 -17.74
N ALA A 38 -0.33 2.77 -17.91
CA ALA A 38 0.16 1.81 -16.94
C ALA A 38 1.41 1.11 -17.45
N VAL A 39 2.53 1.22 -16.73
CA VAL A 39 3.77 0.49 -17.05
C VAL A 39 3.77 -0.84 -16.32
N VAL A 40 3.88 -1.93 -17.07
CA VAL A 40 3.86 -3.30 -16.56
C VAL A 40 4.93 -4.17 -17.22
N ARG A 41 5.46 -5.12 -16.47
CA ARG A 41 6.50 -6.04 -16.96
C ARG A 41 5.99 -7.15 -17.89
N LYS A 42 4.68 -7.39 -17.91
CA LYS A 42 4.01 -8.40 -18.74
C LYS A 42 2.62 -7.90 -19.13
N SER A 43 2.19 -8.09 -20.35
CA SER A 43 0.88 -7.64 -20.85
C SER A 43 -0.30 -8.18 -20.04
N ALA A 44 -0.25 -9.46 -19.66
CA ALA A 44 -1.27 -10.11 -18.82
C ALA A 44 -1.21 -9.74 -17.32
N ALA A 45 -0.43 -8.71 -16.93
CA ALA A 45 -0.29 -8.31 -15.54
C ALA A 45 -1.51 -7.54 -15.02
N ILE A 46 -2.22 -6.83 -15.90
CA ILE A 46 -3.51 -6.17 -15.59
C ILE A 46 -4.63 -7.15 -15.95
N ARG A 47 -5.52 -7.35 -15.00
CA ARG A 47 -6.66 -8.24 -15.18
C ARG A 47 -7.86 -7.48 -15.74
N SER A 48 -8.58 -8.09 -16.69
CA SER A 48 -9.76 -7.52 -17.31
C SER A 48 -10.86 -7.17 -16.29
N GLU A 49 -10.99 -7.97 -15.24
CA GLU A 49 -11.98 -7.77 -14.17
C GLU A 49 -11.74 -6.49 -13.36
N ALA A 50 -10.53 -5.92 -13.41
CA ALA A 50 -10.21 -4.64 -12.80
C ALA A 50 -10.52 -3.44 -13.71
N ILE A 51 -10.84 -3.67 -14.98
CA ILE A 51 -11.19 -2.63 -15.96
C ILE A 51 -12.70 -2.53 -16.02
N PRO A 52 -13.33 -1.40 -15.63
CA PRO A 52 -14.75 -1.21 -15.77
C PRO A 52 -15.18 -1.24 -17.25
N GLU A 53 -16.30 -1.87 -17.54
CA GLU A 53 -16.84 -2.00 -18.88
C GLU A 53 -17.00 -0.62 -19.56
N GLY A 54 -16.55 -0.52 -20.79
CA GLY A 54 -16.59 0.72 -21.59
C GLY A 54 -15.49 1.73 -21.27
N THR A 55 -14.55 1.40 -20.38
CA THR A 55 -13.41 2.29 -20.05
C THR A 55 -12.08 1.84 -20.66
N GLU A 56 -12.06 0.77 -21.44
CA GLU A 56 -10.86 0.18 -22.02
C GLU A 56 -10.08 1.17 -22.89
N VAL A 57 -10.79 2.06 -23.58
CA VAL A 57 -10.20 3.12 -24.44
C VAL A 57 -9.44 4.18 -23.63
N LEU A 58 -9.62 4.23 -22.32
CA LEU A 58 -8.91 5.14 -21.43
C LEU A 58 -7.60 4.56 -20.91
N LEU A 59 -7.34 3.27 -21.15
CA LEU A 59 -6.17 2.57 -20.65
C LEU A 59 -5.14 2.33 -21.78
N GLU A 60 -3.95 2.90 -21.61
CA GLU A 60 -2.75 2.61 -22.38
C GLU A 60 -1.81 1.74 -21.54
N THR A 61 -1.47 0.55 -22.01
CA THR A 61 -0.53 -0.36 -21.33
C THR A 61 0.81 -0.35 -22.03
N ILE A 62 1.87 -0.01 -21.29
CA ILE A 62 3.25 -0.04 -21.76
C ILE A 62 3.97 -1.25 -21.16
N LEU A 63 4.64 -2.02 -22.01
CA LEU A 63 5.55 -3.07 -21.56
C LEU A 63 6.91 -2.47 -21.26
N GLY A 64 7.35 -2.60 -20.01
CA GLY A 64 8.63 -2.08 -19.56
C GLY A 64 8.93 -2.40 -18.10
N ASP A 65 10.18 -2.26 -17.73
CA ASP A 65 10.58 -2.28 -16.33
C ASP A 65 10.64 -0.86 -15.81
N ILE A 66 9.87 -0.56 -14.78
CA ILE A 66 9.80 0.79 -14.19
C ILE A 66 11.16 1.25 -13.60
N LEU A 67 12.12 0.36 -13.44
CA LEU A 67 13.48 0.68 -13.04
C LEU A 67 14.39 1.04 -14.25
N ASP A 68 13.89 0.93 -15.46
CA ASP A 68 14.55 1.50 -16.63
C ASP A 68 14.26 3.02 -16.71
N PHE A 69 15.01 3.78 -15.92
CA PHE A 69 14.82 5.23 -15.80
C PHE A 69 15.10 6.00 -17.08
N ASN A 70 15.79 5.40 -18.08
CA ASN A 70 16.01 6.03 -19.38
C ASN A 70 14.70 6.22 -20.15
N ASN A 71 13.73 5.33 -19.95
CA ASN A 71 12.43 5.40 -20.59
C ASN A 71 11.38 6.19 -19.77
N LEU A 72 11.67 6.54 -18.51
CA LEU A 72 10.71 7.15 -17.61
C LEU A 72 10.19 8.49 -18.13
N GLU A 73 11.05 9.30 -18.72
CA GLU A 73 10.69 10.60 -19.32
C GLU A 73 9.70 10.42 -20.47
N GLN A 74 9.96 9.45 -21.37
CA GLN A 74 9.05 9.10 -22.46
C GLN A 74 7.69 8.60 -21.94
N TRP A 75 7.70 7.78 -20.90
CA TRP A 75 6.45 7.29 -20.29
C TRP A 75 5.64 8.39 -19.61
N CYS A 76 6.29 9.41 -19.08
CA CYS A 76 5.66 10.58 -18.50
C CYS A 76 5.18 11.60 -19.55
N GLN A 77 5.57 11.46 -20.82
CA GLN A 77 5.23 12.44 -21.85
C GLN A 77 3.72 12.58 -22.03
N GLY A 78 3.23 13.82 -21.94
CA GLY A 78 1.82 14.16 -22.02
C GLY A 78 0.98 13.69 -20.82
N CYS A 79 1.60 13.28 -19.70
CA CYS A 79 0.89 13.03 -18.45
C CYS A 79 0.84 14.31 -17.59
N ASP A 80 -0.28 14.48 -16.89
CA ASP A 80 -0.51 15.58 -15.95
C ASP A 80 -0.01 15.21 -14.54
N ALA A 81 -0.04 13.92 -14.21
CA ALA A 81 0.32 13.39 -12.90
C ALA A 81 0.91 11.98 -12.97
N VAL A 82 1.62 11.61 -11.89
CA VAL A 82 2.05 10.23 -11.61
C VAL A 82 1.41 9.76 -10.30
N ILE A 83 0.88 8.54 -10.30
CA ILE A 83 0.58 7.80 -9.08
C ILE A 83 1.58 6.64 -8.99
N ASN A 84 2.46 6.70 -7.98
CA ASN A 84 3.46 5.67 -7.76
C ASN A 84 2.99 4.67 -6.72
N CYS A 85 2.38 3.56 -7.19
CA CYS A 85 2.01 2.40 -6.38
C CYS A 85 3.07 1.29 -6.40
N ALA A 86 4.14 1.45 -7.17
CA ALA A 86 5.23 0.47 -7.16
C ALA A 86 5.96 0.49 -5.82
N GLY A 87 6.26 -0.70 -5.32
CA GLY A 87 6.97 -0.85 -4.06
C GLY A 87 7.43 -2.28 -3.84
N THR A 88 8.61 -2.44 -3.27
CA THR A 88 9.12 -3.71 -2.76
C THR A 88 8.64 -3.86 -1.33
N THR A 89 7.75 -4.83 -1.10
CA THR A 89 7.13 -5.11 0.22
C THR A 89 7.55 -6.46 0.80
N ASP A 90 8.50 -7.14 0.17
CA ASP A 90 8.99 -8.46 0.60
C ASP A 90 9.81 -8.35 1.89
N MET A 91 9.22 -8.71 3.01
CA MET A 91 9.85 -8.68 4.34
C MET A 91 10.95 -9.76 4.53
N SER A 92 11.20 -10.61 3.54
CA SER A 92 12.25 -11.64 3.58
C SER A 92 13.61 -11.15 3.06
N LEU A 93 13.69 -9.98 2.44
CA LEU A 93 14.93 -9.40 1.96
C LEU A 93 15.89 -9.14 3.12
N LEU A 94 17.19 -9.33 2.85
CA LEU A 94 18.21 -9.35 3.88
C LEU A 94 18.94 -8.02 4.06
N ARG A 95 18.88 -7.14 3.06
CA ARG A 95 19.62 -5.87 3.05
C ARG A 95 18.71 -4.71 2.67
N LEU A 96 19.01 -3.53 3.18
CA LEU A 96 18.29 -2.30 2.85
C LEU A 96 18.40 -1.97 1.35
N GLU A 97 19.58 -2.18 0.76
CA GLU A 97 19.89 -1.91 -0.63
C GLU A 97 18.97 -2.67 -1.60
N ASP A 98 18.40 -3.81 -1.18
CA ASP A 98 17.47 -4.59 -2.00
C ASP A 98 16.10 -3.89 -2.16
N TYR A 99 15.77 -2.93 -1.29
CA TYR A 99 14.53 -2.14 -1.36
C TYR A 99 14.71 -0.81 -2.08
N LEU A 100 15.91 -0.20 -2.03
CA LEU A 100 16.15 1.17 -2.46
C LEU A 100 15.75 1.44 -3.92
N PRO A 101 16.04 0.57 -4.91
CA PRO A 101 15.72 0.87 -6.31
C PRO A 101 14.25 1.21 -6.53
N VAL A 102 13.33 0.42 -5.96
CA VAL A 102 11.88 0.64 -6.15
C VAL A 102 11.33 1.64 -5.14
N ASN A 103 11.77 1.57 -3.88
CA ASN A 103 11.15 2.36 -2.82
C ASN A 103 11.69 3.79 -2.74
N CYS A 104 12.97 4.02 -3.11
CA CYS A 104 13.63 5.33 -3.04
C CYS A 104 13.96 5.87 -4.43
N SER A 105 14.78 5.16 -5.24
CA SER A 105 15.28 5.69 -6.50
C SER A 105 14.19 5.96 -7.53
N LEU A 106 13.13 5.16 -7.56
CA LEU A 106 12.01 5.38 -8.49
C LEU A 106 11.26 6.71 -8.20
N PRO A 107 10.78 7.02 -6.97
CA PRO A 107 10.16 8.31 -6.71
C PRO A 107 11.11 9.49 -6.93
N GLU A 108 12.41 9.36 -6.66
CA GLU A 108 13.43 10.36 -6.96
C GLU A 108 13.55 10.60 -8.47
N ALA A 109 13.61 9.53 -9.27
CA ALA A 109 13.66 9.63 -10.73
C ALA A 109 12.38 10.27 -11.30
N ILE A 110 11.20 9.98 -10.74
CA ILE A 110 9.96 10.66 -11.14
C ILE A 110 10.06 12.15 -10.86
N CYS A 111 10.55 12.58 -9.70
CA CYS A 111 10.75 14.00 -9.38
C CYS A 111 11.74 14.67 -10.35
N ALA A 112 12.83 13.99 -10.72
CA ALA A 112 13.77 14.50 -11.71
C ALA A 112 13.13 14.69 -13.10
N VAL A 113 12.19 13.82 -13.50
CA VAL A 113 11.39 14.02 -14.71
C VAL A 113 10.43 15.20 -14.55
N MET A 114 9.82 15.38 -13.38
CA MET A 114 8.94 16.53 -13.10
C MET A 114 9.66 17.86 -13.24
N GLU A 115 10.94 17.93 -12.87
CA GLU A 115 11.75 19.15 -13.03
C GLU A 115 11.93 19.55 -14.52
N ARG A 116 12.11 18.53 -15.37
CA ARG A 116 12.32 18.73 -16.82
C ARG A 116 11.02 18.85 -17.61
N ASN A 117 9.89 18.40 -17.05
CA ASN A 117 8.59 18.41 -17.72
C ASN A 117 7.58 19.33 -17.00
N PRO A 118 7.41 20.60 -17.46
CA PRO A 118 6.48 21.54 -16.82
C PRO A 118 5.01 21.12 -16.82
N ALA A 119 4.61 20.22 -17.72
CA ALA A 119 3.23 19.72 -17.75
C ALA A 119 2.96 18.71 -16.63
N LEU A 120 3.98 17.97 -16.20
CA LEU A 120 3.87 16.97 -15.12
C LEU A 120 3.97 17.64 -13.76
N ARG A 121 2.82 17.91 -13.14
CA ARG A 121 2.77 18.77 -11.94
C ARG A 121 2.55 18.04 -10.62
N THR A 122 2.08 16.80 -10.64
CA THR A 122 1.66 16.12 -9.41
C THR A 122 2.21 14.70 -9.34
N LEU A 123 2.81 14.37 -8.20
CA LEU A 123 3.17 13.00 -7.80
C LEU A 123 2.37 12.63 -6.55
N VAL A 124 1.62 11.51 -6.61
CA VAL A 124 1.11 10.83 -5.43
C VAL A 124 1.95 9.59 -5.20
N SER A 125 2.72 9.58 -4.12
CA SER A 125 3.64 8.48 -3.79
C SER A 125 3.09 7.63 -2.66
N VAL A 126 2.93 6.33 -2.92
CA VAL A 126 2.45 5.37 -1.93
C VAL A 126 3.61 4.92 -1.04
N SER A 127 3.52 5.28 0.23
CA SER A 127 4.41 4.86 1.30
C SER A 127 3.76 3.77 2.17
N SER A 128 3.85 3.87 3.47
CA SER A 128 3.30 2.90 4.43
C SER A 128 3.02 3.57 5.78
N ALA A 129 1.99 3.15 6.50
CA ALA A 129 1.79 3.55 7.89
C ALA A 129 2.95 3.11 8.81
N ASN A 130 3.75 2.13 8.39
CA ASN A 130 4.94 1.70 9.13
C ASN A 130 6.05 2.77 9.23
N THR A 131 5.95 3.88 8.49
CA THR A 131 6.86 5.04 8.62
C THR A 131 6.43 6.02 9.70
N VAL A 132 5.28 5.78 10.31
CA VAL A 132 4.70 6.59 11.38
C VAL A 132 4.71 5.77 12.66
N GLY A 133 5.01 6.41 13.78
CA GLY A 133 4.98 5.75 15.09
C GLY A 133 3.57 5.29 15.46
N ASN A 134 3.51 4.31 16.35
CA ASN A 134 2.25 3.73 16.79
C ASN A 134 1.67 4.49 17.99
N GLY A 135 0.34 4.59 18.03
CA GLY A 135 -0.41 5.13 19.15
C GLY A 135 -1.05 4.07 20.04
N SER A 136 -1.96 4.50 20.88
CA SER A 136 -2.82 3.65 21.72
C SER A 136 -4.30 3.86 21.37
N PRO A 137 -5.23 3.02 21.86
CA PRO A 137 -6.67 3.26 21.66
C PRO A 137 -7.15 4.62 22.15
N GLN A 138 -6.53 5.13 23.22
CA GLN A 138 -6.89 6.41 23.85
C GLN A 138 -6.20 7.61 23.21
N SER A 139 -5.07 7.38 22.53
CA SER A 139 -4.27 8.38 21.82
C SER A 139 -3.71 7.77 20.54
N PRO A 140 -4.52 7.62 19.48
CA PRO A 140 -4.05 7.11 18.20
C PRO A 140 -2.97 8.03 17.62
N ALA A 141 -1.98 7.45 16.93
CA ALA A 141 -0.92 8.21 16.30
C ALA A 141 -1.41 8.87 15.00
N ASP A 142 -1.12 10.14 14.84
CA ASP A 142 -1.31 10.88 13.59
C ASP A 142 -0.02 10.94 12.75
N GLU A 143 -0.05 11.66 11.63
CA GLU A 143 1.07 11.80 10.72
C GLU A 143 2.31 12.50 11.32
N SER A 144 2.19 13.12 12.50
CA SER A 144 3.30 13.79 13.20
C SER A 144 4.11 12.84 14.08
N ALA A 145 3.57 11.65 14.40
CA ALA A 145 4.22 10.70 15.28
C ALA A 145 5.61 10.28 14.74
N PRO A 146 6.63 10.19 15.60
CA PRO A 146 8.00 9.94 15.18
C PRO A 146 8.18 8.50 14.67
N PHE A 147 9.02 8.34 13.64
CA PHE A 147 9.47 7.03 13.18
C PHE A 147 10.44 6.42 14.23
N ALA A 148 9.97 5.43 14.97
CA ALA A 148 10.66 4.85 16.14
C ALA A 148 10.53 3.32 16.19
N PRO A 149 11.33 2.63 17.02
CA PRO A 149 11.17 1.19 17.24
C PRO A 149 9.74 0.82 17.70
N PRO A 150 9.23 -0.37 17.30
CA PRO A 150 9.93 -1.40 16.51
C PRO A 150 9.92 -1.16 15.00
N TYR A 151 9.19 -0.16 14.49
CA TYR A 151 9.06 0.11 13.06
C TYR A 151 10.39 0.47 12.40
N SER A 152 11.21 1.29 13.08
CA SER A 152 12.52 1.70 12.59
C SER A 152 13.56 0.56 12.52
N ALA A 153 13.26 -0.60 13.07
CA ALA A 153 14.08 -1.81 12.92
C ALA A 153 13.77 -2.60 11.64
N SER A 154 12.66 -2.30 10.95
CA SER A 154 12.27 -2.96 9.70
C SER A 154 12.95 -2.31 8.50
N LEU A 155 13.71 -3.09 7.72
CA LEU A 155 14.37 -2.61 6.50
C LEU A 155 13.38 -2.04 5.48
N TYR A 156 12.20 -2.67 5.35
CA TYR A 156 11.11 -2.15 4.54
C TYR A 156 10.66 -0.76 5.00
N ALA A 157 10.38 -0.61 6.31
CA ALA A 157 9.92 0.68 6.84
C ALA A 157 11.01 1.76 6.74
N GLN A 158 12.29 1.39 6.94
CA GLN A 158 13.44 2.28 6.73
C GLN A 158 13.47 2.82 5.31
N SER A 159 13.38 1.94 4.29
CA SER A 159 13.40 2.37 2.88
C SER A 159 12.24 3.32 2.54
N LYS A 160 11.05 3.08 3.09
CA LYS A 160 9.91 3.98 2.89
C LYS A 160 10.09 5.32 3.62
N ALA A 161 10.61 5.30 4.85
CA ALA A 161 10.88 6.52 5.62
C ALA A 161 11.95 7.40 4.97
N GLU A 162 12.99 6.79 4.39
CA GLU A 162 14.04 7.48 3.64
C GLU A 162 13.46 8.20 2.42
N ALA A 163 12.66 7.48 1.62
CA ALA A 163 11.96 8.07 0.47
C ALA A 163 11.03 9.22 0.86
N GLU A 164 10.27 9.08 1.95
CA GLU A 164 9.40 10.16 2.45
C GLU A 164 10.19 11.41 2.87
N ALA A 165 11.29 11.22 3.58
CA ALA A 165 12.15 12.32 4.02
C ALA A 165 12.68 13.10 2.81
N TRP A 166 13.18 12.39 1.80
CA TRP A 166 13.66 12.99 0.56
C TRP A 166 12.55 13.72 -0.20
N LEU A 167 11.41 13.07 -0.43
CA LEU A 167 10.26 13.66 -1.12
C LEU A 167 9.73 14.93 -0.45
N ARG A 168 9.70 14.97 0.88
CA ARG A 168 9.29 16.16 1.64
C ARG A 168 10.30 17.30 1.51
N CYS A 169 11.60 17.01 1.50
CA CYS A 169 12.63 18.01 1.23
C CYS A 169 12.50 18.56 -0.20
N TRP A 170 12.33 17.67 -1.17
CA TRP A 170 12.14 18.06 -2.57
C TRP A 170 10.89 18.92 -2.78
N ALA A 171 9.76 18.56 -2.17
CA ALA A 171 8.52 19.31 -2.26
C ALA A 171 8.62 20.75 -1.69
N ARG A 172 9.45 20.95 -0.66
CA ARG A 172 9.72 22.29 -0.10
C ARG A 172 10.54 23.17 -1.04
N ALA A 173 11.47 22.54 -1.77
CA ALA A 173 12.33 23.24 -2.74
C ALA A 173 11.62 23.55 -4.06
N ASN A 174 10.59 22.77 -4.44
CA ASN A 174 9.89 22.82 -5.72
C ASN A 174 8.40 23.16 -5.52
N THR A 175 8.11 24.41 -5.12
CA THR A 175 6.76 24.85 -4.73
C THR A 175 5.76 24.94 -5.88
N ASP A 176 6.21 24.96 -7.13
CA ASP A 176 5.41 24.91 -8.34
C ASP A 176 4.98 23.48 -8.73
N ARG A 177 5.43 22.48 -7.98
CA ARG A 177 5.11 21.07 -8.10
C ARG A 177 4.41 20.56 -6.84
N ARG A 178 3.66 19.49 -6.99
CA ARG A 178 2.93 18.89 -5.88
C ARG A 178 3.40 17.44 -5.67
N VAL A 179 3.85 17.12 -4.48
CA VAL A 179 4.18 15.77 -4.04
C VAL A 179 3.32 15.44 -2.82
N ILE A 180 2.45 14.47 -2.96
CA ILE A 180 1.57 13.99 -1.89
C ILE A 180 2.01 12.59 -1.49
N ILE A 181 2.16 12.35 -0.20
CA ILE A 181 2.57 11.06 0.34
C ILE A 181 1.37 10.43 1.01
N VAL A 182 1.06 9.19 0.66
CA VAL A 182 -0.02 8.44 1.29
C VAL A 182 0.54 7.22 2.01
N ASN A 183 0.07 6.99 3.23
CA ASN A 183 0.58 5.97 4.15
C ASN A 183 -0.52 4.95 4.47
N PRO A 184 -0.74 3.96 3.58
CA PRO A 184 -1.72 2.93 3.85
C PRO A 184 -1.33 2.06 5.06
N GLY A 185 -2.34 1.68 5.84
CA GLY A 185 -2.25 0.62 6.84
C GLY A 185 -2.21 -0.77 6.17
N PHE A 186 -2.79 -1.76 6.84
CA PHE A 186 -2.83 -3.12 6.32
C PHE A 186 -3.99 -3.26 5.33
N ILE A 187 -3.66 -3.29 4.03
CA ILE A 187 -4.64 -3.24 2.93
C ILE A 187 -5.25 -4.62 2.71
N ILE A 188 -6.59 -4.72 2.67
CA ILE A 188 -7.34 -5.92 2.29
C ILE A 188 -8.33 -5.57 1.17
N GLY A 189 -8.48 -6.45 0.17
CA GLY A 189 -9.46 -6.23 -0.90
C GLY A 189 -9.26 -7.12 -2.11
N ALA A 190 -10.03 -6.84 -3.16
CA ALA A 190 -9.97 -7.52 -4.44
C ALA A 190 -8.63 -7.33 -5.15
N TYR A 191 -8.32 -8.23 -6.07
CA TYR A 191 -7.16 -8.20 -6.96
C TYR A 191 -5.80 -8.50 -6.31
N ASP A 192 -5.76 -9.11 -5.13
CA ASP A 192 -4.50 -9.59 -4.52
C ASP A 192 -4.07 -10.94 -5.12
N TYR A 193 -3.84 -10.95 -6.44
CA TYR A 193 -3.54 -12.16 -7.21
C TYR A 193 -2.14 -12.74 -6.94
N LYS A 194 -1.23 -11.94 -6.44
CA LYS A 194 0.04 -12.37 -5.86
C LYS A 194 -0.04 -12.07 -4.36
N PRO A 195 -0.61 -13.00 -3.57
CA PRO A 195 -1.04 -12.66 -2.22
C PRO A 195 0.05 -11.94 -1.44
N SER A 196 -0.21 -10.68 -1.10
CA SER A 196 0.58 -9.87 -0.19
C SER A 196 -0.06 -9.91 1.20
N SER A 197 -0.90 -8.97 1.52
CA SER A 197 -1.68 -8.97 2.76
C SER A 197 -2.74 -10.07 2.82
N GLY A 198 -3.30 -10.46 1.70
CA GLY A 198 -4.23 -11.59 1.58
C GLY A 198 -3.65 -12.94 2.03
N GLN A 199 -2.31 -13.05 2.17
CA GLN A 199 -1.69 -14.23 2.78
C GLN A 199 -2.25 -14.54 4.18
N LEU A 200 -2.60 -13.52 4.97
CA LEU A 200 -3.23 -13.74 6.28
C LEU A 200 -4.58 -14.44 6.16
N LEU A 201 -5.38 -14.07 5.16
CA LEU A 201 -6.67 -14.68 4.89
C LEU A 201 -6.52 -16.14 4.42
N LEU A 202 -5.59 -16.37 3.50
CA LEU A 202 -5.33 -17.72 2.96
C LEU A 202 -4.74 -18.66 4.00
N ALA A 203 -3.80 -18.15 4.83
CA ALA A 203 -3.17 -18.95 5.88
C ALA A 203 -4.17 -19.41 6.96
N ALA A 204 -5.20 -18.61 7.24
CA ALA A 204 -6.21 -18.94 8.24
C ALA A 204 -7.40 -19.75 7.68
N TYR A 205 -7.60 -19.76 6.35
CA TYR A 205 -8.79 -20.33 5.74
C TYR A 205 -8.99 -21.80 6.05
N ARG A 206 -10.12 -22.12 6.70
CA ARG A 206 -10.53 -23.49 7.09
C ARG A 206 -9.50 -24.28 7.90
N LYS A 207 -8.53 -23.61 8.53
CA LYS A 207 -7.64 -24.28 9.49
C LYS A 207 -8.43 -24.59 10.77
N PRO A 208 -8.36 -25.83 11.31
CA PRO A 208 -9.07 -26.16 12.53
C PRO A 208 -8.53 -25.40 13.75
N LEU A 209 -7.23 -25.10 13.73
CA LEU A 209 -6.52 -24.39 14.79
C LEU A 209 -5.66 -23.28 14.18
N MET A 210 -5.75 -22.07 14.76
CA MET A 210 -4.97 -20.92 14.34
C MET A 210 -4.23 -20.30 15.51
N ALA A 211 -2.92 -20.18 15.38
CA ALA A 211 -2.08 -19.45 16.32
C ALA A 211 -2.13 -17.95 15.98
N ALA A 212 -2.47 -17.11 16.95
CA ALA A 212 -2.56 -15.66 16.80
C ALA A 212 -1.52 -14.97 17.67
N PRO A 213 -0.53 -14.27 17.08
CA PRO A 213 0.32 -13.32 17.81
C PRO A 213 -0.51 -12.25 18.52
N PRO A 214 0.01 -11.61 19.58
CA PRO A 214 -0.76 -10.68 20.42
C PRO A 214 -1.05 -9.33 19.76
N GLY A 215 -0.48 -9.07 18.58
CA GLY A 215 -0.62 -7.81 17.86
C GLY A 215 -1.94 -7.64 17.14
N GLY A 216 -2.07 -6.49 16.51
CA GLY A 216 -3.21 -6.11 15.68
C GLY A 216 -2.76 -5.16 14.57
N LYS A 217 -3.59 -5.06 13.54
CA LYS A 217 -3.32 -4.21 12.39
C LYS A 217 -4.43 -3.18 12.21
N SER A 218 -4.05 -2.02 11.71
CA SER A 218 -5.01 -1.03 11.23
C SER A 218 -5.36 -1.37 9.79
N PHE A 219 -6.49 -2.06 9.63
CA PHE A 219 -6.94 -2.56 8.33
C PHE A 219 -7.62 -1.46 7.52
N VAL A 220 -7.38 -1.44 6.22
CA VAL A 220 -8.06 -0.54 5.29
C VAL A 220 -8.51 -1.32 4.06
N TYR A 221 -9.70 -1.02 3.55
CA TYR A 221 -10.18 -1.58 2.31
C TYR A 221 -9.38 -1.03 1.12
N ALA A 222 -8.90 -1.89 0.24
CA ALA A 222 -8.08 -1.50 -0.91
C ALA A 222 -8.77 -0.48 -1.82
N TYR A 223 -10.09 -0.60 -2.01
CA TYR A 223 -10.87 0.32 -2.81
C TYR A 223 -11.03 1.69 -2.14
N ASP A 224 -11.22 1.74 -0.81
CA ASP A 224 -11.25 3.00 -0.06
C ASP A 224 -9.92 3.74 -0.14
N ALA A 225 -8.81 3.00 0.07
CA ALA A 225 -7.47 3.55 -0.08
C ALA A 225 -7.24 4.08 -1.51
N ALA A 226 -7.70 3.35 -2.53
CA ALA A 226 -7.61 3.77 -3.93
C ALA A 226 -8.40 5.07 -4.19
N GLN A 227 -9.61 5.18 -3.64
CA GLN A 227 -10.41 6.42 -3.76
C GLN A 227 -9.69 7.63 -3.15
N ALA A 228 -9.12 7.47 -1.95
CA ALA A 228 -8.36 8.55 -1.29
C ALA A 228 -7.09 8.92 -2.09
N ILE A 229 -6.37 7.93 -2.66
CA ILE A 229 -5.19 8.13 -3.50
C ILE A 229 -5.57 8.92 -4.77
N VAL A 230 -6.66 8.57 -5.43
CA VAL A 230 -7.12 9.28 -6.64
C VAL A 230 -7.60 10.69 -6.26
N ASN A 231 -8.31 10.86 -5.15
CA ASN A 231 -8.69 12.17 -4.64
C ASN A 231 -7.49 13.06 -4.29
N ALA A 232 -6.34 12.46 -3.91
CA ALA A 232 -5.13 13.23 -3.62
C ALA A 232 -4.61 14.01 -4.83
N LEU A 233 -4.92 13.58 -6.07
CA LEU A 233 -4.59 14.32 -7.29
C LEU A 233 -5.14 15.75 -7.30
N SER A 234 -6.36 15.96 -6.77
CA SER A 234 -7.00 17.28 -6.72
C SER A 234 -6.95 17.93 -5.34
N ARG A 235 -7.00 17.14 -4.26
CA ARG A 235 -7.20 17.64 -2.89
C ARG A 235 -5.96 17.59 -2.00
N GLY A 236 -4.99 16.71 -2.31
CA GLY A 236 -3.80 16.53 -1.48
C GLY A 236 -2.93 17.79 -1.43
N ARG A 237 -2.35 18.10 -0.27
CA ARG A 237 -1.42 19.20 -0.08
C ARG A 237 0.02 18.73 -0.30
N SER A 238 0.82 19.53 -1.02
CA SER A 238 2.23 19.21 -1.31
C SER A 238 3.06 19.13 -0.03
N GLY A 239 3.91 18.10 0.05
CA GLY A 239 4.78 17.81 1.19
C GLY A 239 4.09 17.14 2.38
N GLU A 240 2.76 16.93 2.30
CA GLU A 240 1.98 16.32 3.38
C GLU A 240 1.91 14.80 3.27
N ARG A 241 1.82 14.16 4.45
CA ARG A 241 1.52 12.73 4.61
C ARG A 241 0.05 12.54 4.95
N TYR A 242 -0.52 11.42 4.55
CA TYR A 242 -1.91 11.06 4.84
C TYR A 242 -2.02 9.58 5.22
N LEU A 243 -2.41 9.29 6.45
CA LEU A 243 -2.65 7.95 6.95
C LEU A 243 -3.94 7.38 6.36
N LEU A 244 -3.81 6.44 5.42
CA LEU A 244 -4.95 5.73 4.85
C LEU A 244 -5.17 4.44 5.65
N THR A 245 -5.79 4.58 6.81
CA THR A 245 -6.01 3.50 7.77
C THR A 245 -7.50 3.38 8.09
N GLY A 246 -7.88 2.28 8.70
CA GLY A 246 -9.27 2.02 9.08
C GLY A 246 -9.33 1.37 10.45
N LYS A 247 -10.17 0.33 10.59
CA LYS A 247 -10.41 -0.33 11.87
C LYS A 247 -9.19 -1.09 12.36
N CYS A 248 -8.77 -0.82 13.60
CA CYS A 248 -7.77 -1.64 14.28
C CYS A 248 -8.44 -2.92 14.82
N LEU A 249 -7.94 -4.07 14.40
CA LEU A 249 -8.32 -5.38 14.95
C LEU A 249 -7.07 -6.16 15.35
N THR A 250 -7.17 -6.91 16.43
CA THR A 250 -6.16 -7.94 16.72
C THR A 250 -6.18 -9.02 15.62
N LEU A 251 -5.07 -9.69 15.41
CA LEU A 251 -5.02 -10.81 14.44
C LEU A 251 -6.05 -11.89 14.77
N LYS A 252 -6.30 -12.15 16.06
CA LYS A 252 -7.34 -13.09 16.50
C LYS A 252 -8.74 -12.64 16.10
N GLU A 253 -9.06 -11.35 16.27
CA GLU A 253 -10.36 -10.78 15.85
C GLU A 253 -10.53 -10.83 14.34
N PHE A 254 -9.47 -10.52 13.60
CA PHE A 254 -9.48 -10.59 12.15
C PHE A 254 -9.74 -12.02 11.62
N TYR A 255 -9.09 -13.03 12.21
CA TYR A 255 -9.34 -14.43 11.85
C TYR A 255 -10.76 -14.90 12.23
N LYS A 256 -11.29 -14.42 13.38
CA LYS A 256 -12.69 -14.69 13.78
C LYS A 256 -13.66 -14.08 12.79
N LEU A 257 -13.43 -12.83 12.37
CA LEU A 257 -14.25 -12.14 11.37
C LEU A 257 -14.34 -12.97 10.07
N GLN A 258 -13.19 -13.40 9.54
CA GLN A 258 -13.16 -14.24 8.35
C GLN A 258 -13.93 -15.56 8.56
N ALA A 259 -13.72 -16.25 9.69
CA ALA A 259 -14.39 -17.52 9.97
C ALA A 259 -15.93 -17.37 10.04
N GLN A 260 -16.40 -16.25 10.61
CA GLN A 260 -17.82 -15.90 10.68
C GLN A 260 -18.41 -15.64 9.29
N LEU A 261 -17.75 -14.80 8.48
CA LEU A 261 -18.19 -14.45 7.13
C LEU A 261 -18.26 -15.69 6.21
N LEU A 262 -17.28 -16.58 6.31
CA LEU A 262 -17.19 -17.77 5.49
C LEU A 262 -17.81 -19.03 6.13
N ARG A 263 -18.47 -18.86 7.27
CA ARG A 263 -19.27 -19.89 7.97
C ARG A 263 -18.49 -21.18 8.28
N TYR A 264 -17.27 -21.06 8.85
CA TYR A 264 -16.52 -22.20 9.36
C TYR A 264 -16.10 -22.01 10.81
N ARG A 265 -15.85 -23.13 11.51
CA ARG A 265 -15.38 -23.12 12.89
C ARG A 265 -13.86 -23.17 12.95
N GLN A 266 -13.27 -22.42 13.87
CA GLN A 266 -11.83 -22.37 14.08
C GLN A 266 -11.53 -22.15 15.56
N LEU A 267 -10.56 -22.89 16.09
CA LEU A 267 -10.00 -22.67 17.43
C LEU A 267 -8.81 -21.71 17.33
N TYR A 268 -8.60 -20.91 18.37
CA TYR A 268 -7.56 -19.89 18.41
C TYR A 268 -6.68 -20.04 19.63
N ILE A 269 -5.37 -20.16 19.42
CA ILE A 269 -4.35 -20.10 20.48
C ILE A 269 -3.69 -18.73 20.43
N SER A 270 -3.79 -17.97 21.52
CA SER A 270 -3.04 -16.73 21.66
C SER A 270 -1.59 -17.04 22.00
N LEU A 271 -0.66 -16.57 21.19
CA LEU A 271 0.76 -16.75 21.44
C LEU A 271 1.28 -15.65 22.39
N PRO A 272 2.08 -15.99 23.41
CA PRO A 272 2.73 -14.97 24.22
C PRO A 272 3.83 -14.27 23.43
N ARG A 273 3.97 -12.93 23.64
CA ARG A 273 4.99 -12.11 22.95
C ARG A 273 6.39 -12.69 23.07
N ARG A 274 6.78 -13.22 24.25
CA ARG A 274 8.09 -13.82 24.47
C ARG A 274 8.39 -14.99 23.54
N LEU A 275 7.39 -15.84 23.28
CA LEU A 275 7.54 -16.96 22.34
C LEU A 275 7.72 -16.45 20.91
N CYS A 276 6.92 -15.46 20.50
CA CYS A 276 7.05 -14.85 19.18
C CYS A 276 8.45 -14.27 18.97
N VAL A 277 8.97 -13.51 19.93
CA VAL A 277 10.32 -12.91 19.87
C VAL A 277 11.42 -13.98 19.79
N LEU A 278 11.28 -15.08 20.53
CA LEU A 278 12.20 -16.21 20.45
C LEU A 278 12.24 -16.83 19.04
N VAL A 279 11.08 -17.03 18.42
CA VAL A 279 10.97 -17.50 17.02
C VAL A 279 11.62 -16.49 16.05
N GLY A 280 11.43 -15.19 16.29
CA GLY A 280 12.09 -14.15 15.52
C GLY A 280 13.62 -14.18 15.64
N ALA A 281 14.15 -14.40 16.85
CA ALA A 281 15.60 -14.52 17.08
C ALA A 281 16.20 -15.75 16.37
N LEU A 282 15.48 -16.87 16.33
CA LEU A 282 15.88 -18.03 15.53
C LEU A 282 15.87 -17.71 14.03
N GLY A 283 14.88 -16.95 13.57
CA GLY A 283 14.84 -16.44 12.21
C GLY A 283 16.03 -15.56 11.86
N ASP A 284 16.48 -14.69 12.76
CA ASP A 284 17.68 -13.87 12.55
C ASP A 284 18.95 -14.72 12.40
N LEU A 285 19.05 -15.83 13.12
CA LEU A 285 20.15 -16.78 12.94
C LEU A 285 20.14 -17.39 11.54
N LEU A 286 18.97 -17.80 11.05
CA LEU A 286 18.82 -18.31 9.68
C LEU A 286 19.17 -17.25 8.64
N ARG A 287 18.76 -15.99 8.84
CA ARG A 287 19.09 -14.85 7.95
C ARG A 287 20.59 -14.59 7.90
N LYS A 288 21.31 -14.70 9.02
CA LYS A 288 22.79 -14.61 9.06
C LYS A 288 23.46 -15.71 8.23
N LEU A 289 22.82 -16.85 8.08
CA LEU A 289 23.27 -17.94 7.21
C LEU A 289 22.82 -17.77 5.73
N GLY A 290 22.27 -16.60 5.37
CA GLY A 290 21.81 -16.29 4.01
C GLY A 290 20.43 -16.84 3.65
N VAL A 291 19.71 -17.45 4.59
CA VAL A 291 18.37 -17.99 4.35
C VAL A 291 17.36 -16.83 4.30
N ARG A 292 16.65 -16.67 3.17
CA ARG A 292 15.56 -15.73 3.05
C ARG A 292 14.34 -16.22 3.84
N THR A 293 13.96 -15.49 4.87
CA THR A 293 12.78 -15.76 5.68
C THR A 293 12.16 -14.45 6.18
N MET A 294 10.83 -14.44 6.28
CA MET A 294 10.09 -13.34 6.91
C MET A 294 10.25 -13.35 8.44
N LEU A 295 10.70 -14.46 9.01
CA LEU A 295 10.93 -14.60 10.45
C LEU A 295 12.24 -13.89 10.81
N SER A 296 12.11 -12.64 11.23
CA SER A 296 13.18 -11.90 11.91
C SER A 296 12.61 -11.32 13.20
N ARG A 297 13.47 -10.99 14.15
CA ARG A 297 13.02 -10.35 15.39
C ARG A 297 12.25 -9.06 15.11
N ALA A 298 12.77 -8.21 14.20
CA ALA A 298 12.11 -6.98 13.80
C ALA A 298 10.70 -7.21 13.23
N ASN A 299 10.56 -8.15 12.28
CA ASN A 299 9.26 -8.45 11.68
C ASN A 299 8.28 -9.05 12.68
N VAL A 300 8.74 -9.92 13.58
CA VAL A 300 7.91 -10.54 14.61
C VAL A 300 7.49 -9.52 15.66
N GLU A 301 8.37 -8.60 16.06
CA GLU A 301 8.01 -7.51 16.97
C GLU A 301 6.93 -6.61 16.35
N LEU A 302 7.03 -6.27 15.05
CA LEU A 302 5.98 -5.57 14.30
C LEU A 302 4.64 -6.33 14.27
N MET A 303 4.69 -7.66 14.17
CA MET A 303 3.47 -8.47 14.23
C MET A 303 2.86 -8.51 15.64
N CYS A 304 3.63 -8.22 16.68
CA CYS A 304 3.17 -8.16 18.06
C CYS A 304 2.64 -6.77 18.46
N GLU A 305 2.81 -5.75 17.63
CA GLU A 305 2.27 -4.41 17.89
C GLU A 305 0.80 -4.32 17.51
N ARG A 306 0.03 -3.52 18.29
CA ARG A 306 -1.34 -3.13 17.95
C ARG A 306 -1.32 -1.74 17.35
N GLU A 307 -1.66 -1.65 16.08
CA GLU A 307 -1.57 -0.41 15.31
C GLU A 307 -2.80 0.45 15.52
N HIS A 308 -2.64 1.58 16.20
CA HIS A 308 -3.70 2.56 16.42
C HIS A 308 -3.30 3.88 15.78
N TYR A 309 -3.96 4.22 14.65
CA TYR A 309 -3.72 5.43 13.89
C TYR A 309 -4.97 6.31 13.83
N ASP A 310 -4.75 7.62 13.83
CA ASP A 310 -5.78 8.61 13.52
C ASP A 310 -5.75 8.93 12.02
N ASN A 311 -6.81 8.58 11.32
CA ASN A 311 -6.98 8.82 9.89
C ASN A 311 -7.86 10.06 9.60
N SER A 312 -8.22 10.84 10.60
CA SER A 312 -9.16 11.96 10.48
C SER A 312 -8.74 12.99 9.43
N LYS A 313 -7.43 13.19 9.26
CA LYS A 313 -6.89 14.07 8.21
C LYS A 313 -7.21 13.53 6.81
N ALA A 314 -6.96 12.24 6.56
CA ALA A 314 -7.27 11.63 5.27
C ALA A 314 -8.78 11.59 4.99
N VAL A 315 -9.60 11.34 6.00
CA VAL A 315 -11.06 11.39 5.90
C VAL A 315 -11.53 12.80 5.51
N ARG A 316 -11.05 13.82 6.21
CA ARG A 316 -11.47 15.20 5.99
C ARG A 316 -10.95 15.77 4.67
N GLU A 317 -9.68 15.56 4.35
CA GLU A 317 -9.02 16.24 3.24
C GLU A 317 -9.07 15.41 1.94
N LEU A 318 -8.91 14.09 2.01
CA LEU A 318 -8.94 13.22 0.84
C LEU A 318 -10.29 12.50 0.66
N GLY A 319 -11.20 12.62 1.63
CA GLY A 319 -12.48 11.90 1.58
C GLY A 319 -12.29 10.39 1.64
N LEU A 320 -11.34 9.90 2.47
CA LEU A 320 -11.13 8.47 2.69
C LEU A 320 -12.43 7.82 3.18
N PRO A 321 -13.05 6.91 2.40
CA PRO A 321 -14.23 6.20 2.86
C PRO A 321 -13.90 5.28 4.06
N GLN A 322 -14.93 4.92 4.81
CA GLN A 322 -14.81 4.07 5.99
C GLN A 322 -15.70 2.83 5.82
N THR A 323 -15.52 2.14 4.69
CA THR A 323 -16.27 0.91 4.39
C THR A 323 -15.98 -0.17 5.42
N PRO A 324 -17.00 -0.93 5.87
CA PRO A 324 -16.81 -2.04 6.79
C PRO A 324 -15.74 -3.04 6.30
N LEU A 325 -14.89 -3.53 7.21
CA LEU A 325 -13.81 -4.46 6.84
C LEU A 325 -14.35 -5.80 6.30
N GLU A 326 -15.57 -6.13 6.69
CA GLU A 326 -16.34 -7.27 6.18
C GLU A 326 -16.42 -7.27 4.66
N ASP A 327 -16.70 -6.11 4.07
CA ASP A 327 -16.79 -5.94 2.61
C ASP A 327 -15.43 -6.14 1.94
N ALA A 328 -14.36 -5.68 2.57
CA ALA A 328 -12.99 -5.89 2.08
C ALA A 328 -12.61 -7.38 2.06
N VAL A 329 -12.98 -8.13 3.10
CA VAL A 329 -12.76 -9.59 3.19
C VAL A 329 -13.58 -10.31 2.14
N ILE A 330 -14.84 -9.95 1.96
CA ILE A 330 -15.73 -10.53 0.94
C ILE A 330 -15.17 -10.23 -0.46
N ALA A 331 -14.76 -8.99 -0.73
CA ALA A 331 -14.18 -8.60 -2.02
C ALA A 331 -12.90 -9.40 -2.34
N PHE A 332 -12.02 -9.62 -1.33
CA PHE A 332 -10.85 -10.48 -1.50
C PHE A 332 -11.27 -11.89 -1.94
N TRP A 333 -12.20 -12.51 -1.23
CA TRP A 333 -12.58 -13.89 -1.52
C TRP A 333 -13.31 -14.04 -2.85
N ASN A 334 -14.19 -13.10 -3.21
CA ASN A 334 -14.85 -13.10 -4.52
C ASN A 334 -13.82 -13.02 -5.65
N SER A 335 -12.89 -12.07 -5.56
CA SER A 335 -11.81 -11.93 -6.54
C SER A 335 -10.85 -13.13 -6.55
N TRP A 336 -10.57 -13.72 -5.39
CA TRP A 336 -9.70 -14.89 -5.28
C TRP A 336 -10.31 -16.15 -5.91
N LEU A 337 -11.59 -16.37 -5.74
CA LEU A 337 -12.32 -17.54 -6.26
C LEU A 337 -12.63 -17.41 -7.76
N SER A 338 -12.81 -16.22 -8.29
CA SER A 338 -13.06 -15.96 -9.72
C SER A 338 -11.80 -16.13 -10.61
N ARG A 339 -10.64 -16.42 -10.02
CA ARG A 339 -9.36 -16.63 -10.74
C ARG A 339 -9.28 -17.93 -11.56
N LYS A 340 -10.26 -18.82 -11.45
CA LYS A 340 -10.27 -20.14 -12.09
C LYS A 340 -10.57 -20.06 -13.57
#